data_414f6988b95c11c5085f5967181391aa
#
_entry.id   414f6988b95c11c5085f5967181391aa
#
_cell.length_a   1.000
_cell.length_b   1.000
_cell.length_c   1.000
_cell.angle_alpha   90.00
_cell.angle_beta   90.00
_cell.angle_gamma   90.00
#
_symmetry.space_group_name_H-M   'P 1'
#
loop_
_entity.id
_entity.type
_entity.pdbx_description
1 polymer ?
#
loop_
_entity_poly.entity_id
_entity_poly.type
_entity_poly.pdbx_seq_one_letter_code
_entity_poly.pdbx_strand_id
1 'polypeptide(L)'
;MNIKKMIQDMTLEEKASLCSGADFWHTEAVDRVGLKSIMVSDGPYGLRKQEEVGNNMGWAESILAVGFPTASSMASSFDRDLVREVGNALGEECQAEDVAVLLGPGYGLGAAFAAALIRNLL
;
A
#
# COMPACT_ATOMS: atom_id res chain seq x y z
N MET A 1 8.90 19.17 1.32
CA MET A 1 7.98 19.18 0.16
C MET A 1 6.76 20.03 0.51
N ASN A 2 6.32 20.97 -0.34
CA ASN A 2 5.12 21.79 -0.09
C ASN A 2 3.94 21.25 -0.90
N ILE A 3 3.16 20.37 -0.28
CA ILE A 3 2.02 19.68 -0.92
C ILE A 3 0.97 20.66 -1.45
N LYS A 4 0.67 21.73 -0.71
CA LYS A 4 -0.33 22.73 -1.14
C LYS A 4 0.09 23.44 -2.43
N LYS A 5 1.37 23.82 -2.52
CA LYS A 5 1.91 24.42 -3.73
C LYS A 5 1.90 23.45 -4.90
N MET A 6 2.30 22.21 -4.68
CA MET A 6 2.26 21.15 -5.69
C MET A 6 0.85 20.98 -6.27
N ILE A 7 -0.18 20.89 -5.41
CA ILE A 7 -1.57 20.78 -5.84
C ILE A 7 -2.02 22.01 -6.63
N GLN A 8 -1.60 23.23 -6.24
CA GLN A 8 -1.94 24.45 -6.96
C GLN A 8 -1.30 24.51 -8.35
N ASP A 9 -0.08 24.01 -8.48
CA ASP A 9 0.67 24.01 -9.73
C ASP A 9 0.19 22.94 -10.72
N MET A 10 -0.54 21.91 -10.27
CA MET A 10 -1.10 20.85 -11.13
C MET A 10 -2.29 21.33 -11.95
N THR A 11 -2.37 20.88 -13.21
CA THR A 11 -3.55 21.07 -14.05
C THR A 11 -4.72 20.19 -13.58
N LEU A 12 -5.90 20.43 -14.12
CA LEU A 12 -7.08 19.60 -13.82
C LEU A 12 -6.89 18.16 -14.33
N GLU A 13 -6.31 18.01 -15.52
CA GLU A 13 -6.02 16.72 -16.15
C GLU A 13 -5.03 15.92 -15.30
N GLU A 14 -3.96 16.56 -14.81
CA GLU A 14 -2.97 15.91 -13.92
C GLU A 14 -3.61 15.47 -12.59
N LYS A 15 -4.51 16.27 -12.03
CA LYS A 15 -5.25 15.89 -10.82
C LYS A 15 -6.21 14.72 -11.08
N ALA A 16 -6.86 14.72 -12.25
CA ALA A 16 -7.76 13.63 -12.64
C ALA A 16 -7.02 12.33 -12.89
N SER A 17 -5.84 12.37 -13.51
CA SER A 17 -5.03 11.17 -13.78
C SER A 17 -4.59 10.46 -12.50
N LEU A 18 -4.32 11.20 -11.42
CA LEU A 18 -4.01 10.60 -10.11
C LEU A 18 -5.15 9.77 -9.52
N CYS A 19 -6.39 9.99 -9.98
CA CYS A 19 -7.54 9.20 -9.52
C CYS A 19 -7.72 7.89 -10.28
N SER A 20 -7.06 7.71 -11.42
CA SER A 20 -7.20 6.50 -12.26
C SER A 20 -6.04 5.51 -12.16
N GLY A 21 -4.86 5.97 -11.77
CA GLY A 21 -3.63 5.18 -11.79
C GLY A 21 -2.98 5.07 -13.17
N ALA A 22 -1.68 4.76 -13.21
CA ALA A 22 -0.90 4.54 -14.41
C ALA A 22 -1.12 3.14 -14.98
N ASP A 23 -1.22 2.17 -14.09
CA ASP A 23 -1.49 0.77 -14.40
C ASP A 23 -2.28 0.13 -13.23
N PHE A 24 -2.27 -1.21 -13.15
CA PHE A 24 -3.02 -1.95 -12.15
C PHE A 24 -2.53 -1.72 -10.71
N TRP A 25 -1.23 -1.40 -10.57
CA TRP A 25 -0.56 -1.33 -9.26
C TRP A 25 0.14 0.01 -8.99
N HIS A 26 0.22 0.90 -9.96
CA HIS A 26 0.97 2.14 -9.82
C HIS A 26 0.09 3.38 -9.97
N THR A 27 0.41 4.41 -9.19
CA THR A 27 -0.16 5.73 -9.40
C THR A 27 0.50 6.43 -10.59
N GLU A 28 -0.19 7.38 -11.20
CA GLU A 28 0.42 8.25 -12.19
C GLU A 28 1.54 9.09 -11.57
N ALA A 29 2.61 9.29 -12.36
CA ALA A 29 3.63 10.27 -12.05
C ALA A 29 3.26 11.64 -12.63
N VAL A 30 3.61 12.71 -11.94
CA VAL A 30 3.49 14.09 -12.46
C VAL A 30 4.85 14.77 -12.31
N ASP A 31 5.77 14.45 -13.22
CA ASP A 31 7.17 14.87 -13.15
C ASP A 31 7.34 16.38 -13.09
N ARG A 32 6.45 17.12 -13.75
CA ARG A 32 6.47 18.59 -13.78
C ARG A 32 6.40 19.21 -12.38
N VAL A 33 5.73 18.57 -11.45
CA VAL A 33 5.65 19.01 -10.05
C VAL A 33 6.49 18.13 -9.10
N GLY A 34 7.27 17.20 -9.65
CA GLY A 34 8.15 16.31 -8.88
C GLY A 34 7.41 15.20 -8.13
N LEU A 35 6.20 14.84 -8.55
CA LEU A 35 5.44 13.74 -7.99
C LEU A 35 5.80 12.45 -8.74
N LYS A 36 6.41 11.51 -8.03
CA LYS A 36 6.76 10.20 -8.58
C LYS A 36 5.57 9.24 -8.51
N SER A 37 5.54 8.28 -9.43
CA SER A 37 4.70 7.10 -9.30
C SER A 37 5.08 6.31 -8.06
N ILE A 38 4.10 5.75 -7.38
CA ILE A 38 4.29 4.84 -6.26
C ILE A 38 3.51 3.55 -6.49
N MET A 39 4.06 2.45 -5.97
CA MET A 39 3.41 1.15 -6.03
C MET A 39 2.41 0.99 -4.89
N VAL A 40 1.24 0.48 -5.24
CA VAL A 40 0.16 0.07 -4.33
C VAL A 40 -0.02 -1.43 -4.50
N SER A 41 -0.17 -2.18 -3.42
CA SER A 41 -0.35 -3.64 -3.51
C SER A 41 -1.42 -4.13 -2.55
N ASP A 42 -2.06 -5.23 -2.91
CA ASP A 42 -2.90 -5.99 -1.99
C ASP A 42 -2.06 -6.69 -0.93
N GLY A 43 -2.69 -7.03 0.21
CA GLY A 43 -2.04 -7.87 1.20
C GLY A 43 -2.51 -7.66 2.63
N PRO A 44 -3.81 -7.82 2.93
CA PRO A 44 -4.31 -7.65 4.31
C PRO A 44 -3.77 -8.71 5.29
N TYR A 45 -3.28 -9.85 4.78
CA TYR A 45 -2.77 -10.98 5.57
C TYR A 45 -1.38 -11.43 5.12
N GLY A 46 -0.65 -10.57 4.44
CA GLY A 46 0.65 -10.79 3.85
C GLY A 46 0.75 -10.08 2.50
N LEU A 47 1.91 -9.59 2.18
CA LEU A 47 2.14 -8.84 0.95
C LEU A 47 1.81 -9.69 -0.29
N ARG A 48 1.00 -9.16 -1.20
CA ARG A 48 0.62 -9.82 -2.46
C ARG A 48 1.11 -9.04 -3.67
N LYS A 49 2.35 -8.58 -3.62
CA LYS A 49 2.98 -7.96 -4.77
C LYS A 49 3.06 -8.96 -5.92
N GLN A 50 2.57 -8.57 -7.08
CA GLN A 50 2.69 -9.36 -8.30
C GLN A 50 3.93 -8.94 -9.09
N GLU A 51 4.63 -9.91 -9.67
CA GLU A 51 5.69 -9.61 -10.62
C GLU A 51 5.07 -9.04 -11.91
N GLU A 52 5.76 -8.08 -12.54
CA GLU A 52 5.25 -7.30 -13.68
C GLU A 52 5.02 -8.11 -14.98
N VAL A 53 5.11 -9.42 -14.91
CA VAL A 53 5.00 -10.30 -16.08
C VAL A 53 3.61 -10.89 -16.13
N GLY A 54 2.66 -10.14 -16.65
CA GLY A 54 1.34 -10.73 -16.80
C GLY A 54 0.37 -9.86 -17.57
N ASN A 55 -0.72 -10.46 -17.88
CA ASN A 55 -1.85 -9.83 -18.50
C ASN A 55 -2.43 -8.72 -17.61
N ASN A 56 -3.10 -7.76 -18.20
CA ASN A 56 -3.78 -6.65 -17.52
C ASN A 56 -4.93 -7.10 -16.57
N MET A 57 -4.97 -8.36 -16.16
CA MET A 57 -6.04 -8.92 -15.31
C MET A 57 -5.61 -9.11 -13.86
N GLY A 58 -4.38 -8.76 -13.48
CA GLY A 58 -3.91 -8.91 -12.09
C GLY A 58 -3.79 -10.36 -11.60
N TRP A 59 -3.62 -11.32 -12.50
CA TRP A 59 -3.53 -12.75 -12.20
C TRP A 59 -2.10 -13.30 -12.39
N ALA A 60 -1.11 -12.44 -12.24
CA ALA A 60 0.28 -12.86 -12.23
C ALA A 60 0.62 -13.57 -10.90
N GLU A 61 1.69 -14.37 -10.91
CA GLU A 61 2.21 -14.95 -9.68
C GLU A 61 2.68 -13.85 -8.72
N SER A 62 2.40 -14.03 -7.44
CA SER A 62 2.85 -13.11 -6.40
C SER A 62 4.25 -13.52 -5.95
N ILE A 63 5.04 -12.54 -5.51
CA ILE A 63 6.31 -12.81 -4.83
C ILE A 63 6.08 -13.68 -3.58
N LEU A 64 7.13 -14.36 -3.14
CA LEU A 64 7.11 -15.06 -1.86
C LEU A 64 7.11 -14.05 -0.72
N ALA A 65 6.11 -14.14 0.15
CA ALA A 65 5.96 -13.26 1.31
C ALA A 65 5.44 -14.06 2.51
N VAL A 66 5.54 -13.48 3.70
CA VAL A 66 5.03 -14.10 4.92
C VAL A 66 3.50 -14.03 4.94
N GLY A 67 2.85 -15.19 5.15
CA GLY A 67 1.41 -15.25 5.38
C GLY A 67 1.08 -15.09 6.87
N PHE A 68 0.31 -14.05 7.19
CA PHE A 68 -0.17 -13.80 8.55
C PHE A 68 -1.59 -14.35 8.74
N PRO A 69 -2.01 -14.58 10.01
CA PRO A 69 -3.37 -15.02 10.30
C PRO A 69 -4.42 -14.04 9.77
N THR A 70 -5.63 -14.56 9.52
CA THR A 70 -6.76 -13.72 9.10
C THR A 70 -7.10 -12.65 10.15
N ALA A 71 -7.74 -11.56 9.74
CA ALA A 71 -8.14 -10.48 10.63
C ALA A 71 -9.01 -10.96 11.80
N SER A 72 -9.92 -11.90 11.57
CA SER A 72 -10.76 -12.51 12.62
C SER A 72 -9.92 -13.31 13.63
N SER A 73 -8.92 -14.05 13.16
CA SER A 73 -8.00 -14.79 14.02
C SER A 73 -7.16 -13.85 14.88
N MET A 74 -6.57 -12.82 14.28
CA MET A 74 -5.80 -11.81 15.02
C MET A 74 -6.66 -11.06 16.02
N ALA A 75 -7.88 -10.68 15.65
CA ALA A 75 -8.82 -10.01 16.56
C ALA A 75 -9.20 -10.87 17.77
N SER A 76 -9.29 -12.18 17.58
CA SER A 76 -9.62 -13.13 18.66
C SER A 76 -8.51 -13.23 19.72
N SER A 77 -7.32 -12.77 19.43
CA SER A 77 -6.23 -12.70 20.43
C SER A 77 -6.49 -11.61 21.48
N PHE A 78 -7.26 -10.57 21.17
CA PHE A 78 -7.43 -9.35 21.96
C PHE A 78 -6.10 -8.68 22.34
N ASP A 79 -5.01 -9.01 21.66
CA ASP A 79 -3.65 -8.52 21.90
C ASP A 79 -3.27 -7.45 20.87
N ARG A 80 -3.28 -6.19 21.31
CA ARG A 80 -2.94 -5.03 20.46
C ARG A 80 -1.45 -4.95 20.14
N ASP A 81 -0.62 -5.46 21.01
CA ASP A 81 0.83 -5.41 20.83
C ASP A 81 1.25 -6.45 19.78
N LEU A 82 0.69 -7.66 19.82
CA LEU A 82 0.85 -8.66 18.78
C LEU A 82 0.40 -8.13 17.41
N VAL A 83 -0.77 -7.48 17.33
CA VAL A 83 -1.26 -6.89 16.07
C VAL A 83 -0.33 -5.79 15.56
N ARG A 84 0.27 -5.02 16.45
CA ARG A 84 1.26 -4.00 16.08
C ARG A 84 2.54 -4.63 15.53
N GLU A 85 3.03 -5.72 16.13
CA GLU A 85 4.19 -6.47 15.63
C GLU A 85 3.95 -7.01 14.22
N VAL A 86 2.77 -7.58 13.95
CA VAL A 86 2.39 -8.02 12.60
C VAL A 86 2.37 -6.84 11.61
N GLY A 87 1.83 -5.68 12.03
CA GLY A 87 1.84 -4.48 11.21
C GLY A 87 3.25 -3.97 10.90
N ASN A 88 4.17 -4.05 11.85
CA ASN A 88 5.57 -3.69 11.63
C ASN A 88 6.24 -4.64 10.64
N ALA A 89 6.05 -5.96 10.81
CA ALA A 89 6.62 -6.96 9.90
C ALA A 89 6.11 -6.78 8.45
N LEU A 90 4.81 -6.52 8.27
CA LEU A 90 4.23 -6.19 6.96
C LEU A 90 4.85 -4.91 6.37
N GLY A 91 5.07 -3.89 7.20
CA GLY A 91 5.71 -2.65 6.77
C GLY A 91 7.16 -2.85 6.32
N GLU A 92 7.91 -3.70 7.01
CA GLU A 92 9.29 -4.06 6.64
C GLU A 92 9.33 -4.81 5.30
N GLU A 93 8.42 -5.76 5.07
CA GLU A 93 8.29 -6.44 3.77
C GLU A 93 7.94 -5.45 2.65
N CYS A 94 6.98 -4.55 2.89
CA CYS A 94 6.62 -3.53 1.91
C CYS A 94 7.81 -2.63 1.53
N GLN A 95 8.64 -2.25 2.51
CA GLN A 95 9.84 -1.45 2.24
C GLN A 95 10.89 -2.24 1.46
N ALA A 96 11.09 -3.51 1.77
CA ALA A 96 12.03 -4.39 1.06
C ALA A 96 11.62 -4.58 -0.41
N GLU A 97 10.33 -4.50 -0.70
CA GLU A 97 9.74 -4.73 -2.02
C GLU A 97 9.33 -3.44 -2.75
N ASP A 98 9.75 -2.27 -2.27
CA ASP A 98 9.39 -0.95 -2.86
C ASP A 98 7.87 -0.72 -2.99
N VAL A 99 7.07 -1.29 -2.09
CA VAL A 99 5.63 -1.05 -2.01
C VAL A 99 5.35 0.11 -1.05
N ALA A 100 4.84 1.21 -1.60
CA ALA A 100 4.58 2.42 -0.82
C ALA A 100 3.24 2.36 -0.06
N VAL A 101 2.25 1.65 -0.60
CA VAL A 101 0.92 1.51 0.00
C VAL A 101 0.48 0.06 -0.03
N LEU A 102 0.20 -0.50 1.15
CA LEU A 102 -0.45 -1.79 1.27
C LEU A 102 -1.95 -1.60 1.50
N LEU A 103 -2.78 -2.20 0.63
CA LEU A 103 -4.24 -2.17 0.73
C LEU A 103 -4.70 -3.20 1.77
N GLY A 104 -4.72 -2.78 2.99
CA GLY A 104 -5.10 -3.58 4.15
C GLY A 104 -4.92 -2.79 5.44
N PRO A 105 -5.47 -3.31 6.54
CA PRO A 105 -6.44 -4.40 6.68
C PRO A 105 -7.87 -4.01 6.26
N GLY A 106 -8.72 -5.03 6.09
CA GLY A 106 -10.13 -4.82 5.78
C GLY A 106 -10.89 -4.04 6.85
N TYR A 107 -11.96 -3.39 6.44
CA TYR A 107 -12.78 -2.51 7.27
C TYR A 107 -13.36 -3.23 8.50
N GLY A 108 -13.19 -2.64 9.68
CA GLY A 108 -13.79 -3.12 10.93
C GLY A 108 -12.82 -3.67 11.99
N LEU A 109 -11.62 -4.08 11.60
CA LEU A 109 -10.60 -4.61 12.54
C LEU A 109 -9.30 -3.79 12.52
N GLY A 110 -9.24 -2.73 11.73
CA GLY A 110 -8.03 -2.20 11.16
C GLY A 110 -7.50 -0.87 11.67
N ALA A 111 -8.18 -0.14 12.53
CA ALA A 111 -7.67 1.17 12.95
C ALA A 111 -6.29 1.09 13.65
N ALA A 112 -6.01 0.00 14.35
CA ALA A 112 -4.71 -0.24 14.98
C ALA A 112 -3.63 -0.66 13.97
N PHE A 113 -4.01 -1.38 12.91
CA PHE A 113 -3.13 -1.85 11.84
C PHE A 113 -2.69 -0.72 10.91
N ALA A 114 -3.64 0.11 10.46
CA ALA A 114 -3.35 1.26 9.60
C ALA A 114 -2.40 2.27 10.28
N ALA A 115 -2.54 2.47 11.58
CA ALA A 115 -1.68 3.36 12.34
C ALA A 115 -0.22 2.87 12.45
N ALA A 116 0.01 1.56 12.45
CA ALA A 116 1.35 0.98 12.49
C ALA A 116 2.05 1.07 11.12
N LEU A 117 1.33 0.81 10.02
CA LEU A 117 1.84 0.92 8.66
C LEU A 117 2.25 2.36 8.29
N ILE A 118 1.40 3.34 8.58
CA ILE A 118 1.66 4.75 8.26
C ILE A 118 2.87 5.28 9.04
N ARG A 119 3.11 4.80 10.25
CA ARG A 119 4.22 5.27 11.08
C ARG A 119 5.61 4.84 10.57
N ASN A 120 5.70 3.77 9.80
CA ASN A 120 6.96 3.26 9.23
C ASN A 120 7.23 3.79 7.82
N LEU A 121 6.28 4.49 7.20
CA LEU A 121 6.41 5.09 5.86
C LEU A 121 6.78 6.59 5.91
N LEU A 122 6.85 7.19 7.09
CA LEU A 122 7.25 8.58 7.33
C LEU A 122 8.60 8.67 8.04
#